data_3e491e246ff2f84546953c4b7fe3a377
#
_entry.id   3e491e246ff2f84546953c4b7fe3a377
#
_cell.length_a   1.000
_cell.length_b   1.000
_cell.length_c   1.000
_cell.angle_alpha   90.00
_cell.angle_beta   90.00
_cell.angle_gamma   90.00
#
_symmetry.space_group_name_H-M   'P 1'
#
loop_
_entity.id
_entity.type
_entity.pdbx_description
1 polymer ?
#
loop_
_entity_poly.entity_id
_entity_poly.type
_entity_poly.pdbx_seq_one_letter_code
_entity_poly.pdbx_strand_id
1 'polypeptide(L)'
;MSGFARMLFTAAIAITVFGAGKVSAASVKVTPLGSHEGEFCKFDRAMLFEDPDGTRILYDAGRTVAGADDPRLGNVDVLLVSHMHGDHVGDRHLPAPGAGTCDKPDVSVGATPKTNTVAIALAKDAKIVTGSEMPKFFSGKLEAGGGDPKNSQLVRFGASRTVGGVTLTTVPAAHSNGIAGNFIGGRLGEMLNAAGVTAYAGPPTGYLVTFSNGRVVYLS
;
A
#
# COMPACT_ATOMS: atom_id res chain seq x y z
N MET A 1 80.85 -28.11 -30.36
CA MET A 1 80.62 -26.76 -29.84
C MET A 1 79.15 -26.49 -30.05
N SER A 2 78.33 -26.65 -29.00
CA SER A 2 76.87 -26.60 -29.07
C SER A 2 76.43 -25.21 -28.54
N GLY A 3 75.77 -24.43 -29.40
CA GLY A 3 75.14 -23.15 -29.05
C GLY A 3 73.73 -23.35 -28.55
N PHE A 4 73.50 -23.03 -27.26
CA PHE A 4 72.16 -22.97 -26.67
C PHE A 4 71.52 -21.60 -27.00
N ALA A 5 70.47 -21.59 -27.79
CA ALA A 5 69.61 -20.39 -27.97
C ALA A 5 68.64 -20.30 -26.79
N ARG A 6 68.73 -19.23 -25.99
CA ARG A 6 67.75 -18.88 -24.97
C ARG A 6 66.57 -18.12 -25.60
N MET A 7 65.42 -18.76 -25.60
CA MET A 7 64.12 -18.16 -26.01
C MET A 7 63.53 -17.42 -24.79
N LEU A 8 63.47 -16.10 -24.86
CA LEU A 8 62.82 -15.24 -23.88
C LEU A 8 61.31 -15.16 -24.21
N PHE A 9 60.48 -15.76 -23.36
CA PHE A 9 59.04 -15.58 -23.43
C PHE A 9 58.67 -14.31 -22.66
N THR A 10 58.22 -13.27 -23.35
CA THR A 10 57.60 -12.09 -22.76
C THR A 10 56.13 -12.37 -22.56
N ALA A 11 55.69 -12.59 -21.32
CA ALA A 11 54.26 -12.71 -21.00
C ALA A 11 53.66 -11.30 -20.91
N ALA A 12 52.81 -10.94 -21.85
CA ALA A 12 52.03 -9.72 -21.78
C ALA A 12 50.81 -9.96 -20.86
N ILE A 13 50.81 -9.28 -19.68
CA ILE A 13 49.65 -9.27 -18.76
C ILE A 13 48.67 -8.22 -19.29
N ALA A 14 47.54 -8.67 -19.87
CA ALA A 14 46.45 -7.79 -20.21
C ALA A 14 45.64 -7.47 -18.93
N ILE A 15 45.79 -6.25 -18.43
CA ILE A 15 44.97 -5.73 -17.33
C ILE A 15 43.65 -5.26 -17.93
N THR A 16 42.60 -6.08 -17.78
CA THR A 16 41.22 -5.65 -18.08
C THR A 16 40.75 -4.74 -16.95
N VAL A 17 40.71 -3.44 -17.22
CA VAL A 17 40.08 -2.45 -16.33
C VAL A 17 38.56 -2.62 -16.50
N PHE A 18 37.93 -3.28 -15.55
CA PHE A 18 36.47 -3.23 -15.41
C PHE A 18 36.09 -1.81 -14.98
N GLY A 19 35.56 -1.04 -15.90
CA GLY A 19 34.95 0.24 -15.58
C GLY A 19 33.83 0.00 -14.57
N ALA A 20 33.96 0.51 -13.36
CA ALA A 20 32.89 0.57 -12.39
C ALA A 20 31.79 1.50 -12.94
N GLY A 21 30.84 0.93 -13.70
CA GLY A 21 29.62 1.62 -14.03
C GLY A 21 28.98 2.06 -12.73
N LYS A 22 28.61 3.34 -12.60
CA LYS A 22 27.80 3.82 -11.49
C LYS A 22 26.48 3.06 -11.55
N VAL A 23 26.31 2.04 -10.70
CA VAL A 23 25.01 1.44 -10.44
C VAL A 23 24.22 2.54 -9.74
N SER A 24 23.39 3.26 -10.48
CA SER A 24 22.37 4.12 -9.88
C SER A 24 21.50 3.19 -9.04
N ALA A 25 21.52 3.36 -7.72
CA ALA A 25 20.62 2.63 -6.86
C ALA A 25 19.19 2.94 -7.34
N ALA A 26 18.46 1.91 -7.77
CA ALA A 26 17.09 2.07 -8.22
C ALA A 26 16.27 2.72 -7.10
N SER A 27 15.47 3.74 -7.43
CA SER A 27 14.75 4.56 -6.46
C SER A 27 13.36 4.01 -6.20
N VAL A 28 12.87 4.16 -4.97
CA VAL A 28 11.44 4.01 -4.66
C VAL A 28 10.70 5.22 -5.21
N LYS A 29 9.64 4.99 -5.99
CA LYS A 29 8.76 6.06 -6.44
C LYS A 29 7.61 6.21 -5.46
N VAL A 30 7.33 7.46 -5.06
CA VAL A 30 6.20 7.80 -4.18
C VAL A 30 5.28 8.74 -4.94
N THR A 31 4.01 8.37 -5.04
CA THR A 31 2.98 9.16 -5.74
C THR A 31 1.83 9.42 -4.78
N PRO A 32 1.64 10.66 -4.29
CA PRO A 32 0.43 11.03 -3.60
C PRO A 32 -0.78 10.92 -4.55
N LEU A 33 -1.85 10.27 -4.10
CA LEU A 33 -3.10 10.14 -4.84
C LEU A 33 -4.14 11.10 -4.25
N GLY A 34 -3.80 12.38 -4.27
CA GLY A 34 -4.62 13.43 -3.73
C GLY A 34 -5.82 13.81 -4.59
N SER A 35 -6.60 14.79 -4.11
CA SER A 35 -7.75 15.34 -4.81
C SER A 35 -7.37 16.18 -6.02
N HIS A 36 -6.16 16.74 -6.04
CA HIS A 36 -5.63 17.52 -7.16
C HIS A 36 -4.21 17.13 -7.54
N GLU A 37 -3.92 17.21 -8.82
CA GLU A 37 -2.59 16.93 -9.34
C GLU A 37 -1.60 18.03 -8.92
N GLY A 38 -0.44 17.61 -8.43
CA GLY A 38 0.64 18.50 -7.99
C GLY A 38 0.40 19.22 -6.66
N GLU A 39 -0.75 19.03 -6.02
CA GLU A 39 -1.08 19.60 -4.73
C GLU A 39 -1.20 18.53 -3.64
N PHE A 40 -0.78 18.88 -2.42
CA PHE A 40 -0.98 18.05 -1.23
C PHE A 40 -2.09 18.68 -0.39
N CYS A 41 -3.32 18.16 -0.53
CA CYS A 41 -4.51 18.72 0.08
C CYS A 41 -4.77 18.13 1.46
N LYS A 42 -5.40 18.91 2.36
CA LYS A 42 -5.64 18.50 3.76
C LYS A 42 -6.46 17.21 3.93
N PHE A 43 -7.23 16.82 2.91
CA PHE A 43 -8.06 15.60 2.95
C PHE A 43 -7.39 14.40 2.26
N ASP A 44 -6.21 14.58 1.71
CA ASP A 44 -5.48 13.50 1.03
C ASP A 44 -4.90 12.53 2.06
N ARG A 45 -5.09 11.25 1.83
CA ARG A 45 -4.59 10.15 2.68
C ARG A 45 -3.77 9.16 1.87
N ALA A 46 -4.12 8.98 0.60
CA ALA A 46 -3.59 7.92 -0.23
C ALA A 46 -2.18 8.20 -0.73
N MET A 47 -1.28 7.27 -0.49
CA MET A 47 0.06 7.27 -1.08
C MET A 47 0.35 5.94 -1.77
N LEU A 48 0.80 6.01 -3.01
CA LEU A 48 1.24 4.85 -3.78
C LEU A 48 2.76 4.81 -3.78
N PHE A 49 3.31 3.69 -3.31
CA PHE A 49 4.74 3.39 -3.35
C PHE A 49 5.01 2.35 -4.43
N GLU A 50 6.05 2.55 -5.22
CA GLU A 50 6.51 1.61 -6.23
C GLU A 50 7.95 1.24 -5.90
N ASP A 51 8.17 -0.01 -5.56
CA ASP A 51 9.48 -0.59 -5.28
C ASP A 51 10.30 -0.72 -6.57
N PRO A 52 11.63 -0.69 -6.52
CA PRO A 52 12.46 -0.94 -7.70
C PRO A 52 12.23 -2.29 -8.41
N ASP A 53 11.70 -3.29 -7.71
CA ASP A 53 11.33 -4.59 -8.31
C ASP A 53 9.96 -4.59 -9.01
N GLY A 54 9.23 -3.45 -8.93
CA GLY A 54 7.90 -3.29 -9.50
C GLY A 54 6.75 -3.54 -8.53
N THR A 55 7.00 -4.00 -7.30
CA THR A 55 5.95 -4.17 -6.28
C THR A 55 5.31 -2.83 -5.93
N ARG A 56 3.97 -2.75 -6.00
CA ARG A 56 3.21 -1.52 -5.77
C ARG A 56 2.34 -1.64 -4.53
N ILE A 57 2.46 -0.66 -3.64
CA ILE A 57 1.82 -0.60 -2.34
C ILE A 57 0.97 0.65 -2.25
N LEU A 58 -0.33 0.50 -2.00
CA LEU A 58 -1.24 1.61 -1.73
C LEU A 58 -1.47 1.70 -0.22
N TYR A 59 -1.07 2.82 0.37
CA TYR A 59 -1.36 3.16 1.76
C TYR A 59 -2.61 4.02 1.84
N ASP A 60 -3.57 3.64 2.68
CA ASP A 60 -4.85 4.30 2.94
C ASP A 60 -5.55 4.80 1.66
N ALA A 61 -6.29 3.94 1.00
CA ALA A 61 -6.97 4.28 -0.26
C ALA A 61 -7.81 5.57 -0.16
N GLY A 62 -8.38 5.83 1.02
CA GLY A 62 -9.08 7.06 1.34
C GLY A 62 -10.21 7.40 0.38
N ARG A 63 -10.57 8.68 0.40
CA ARG A 63 -11.66 9.22 -0.44
C ARG A 63 -11.17 9.88 -1.73
N THR A 64 -9.87 10.11 -1.87
CA THR A 64 -9.29 10.84 -3.00
C THR A 64 -8.76 9.95 -4.12
N VAL A 65 -8.76 8.63 -3.92
CA VAL A 65 -8.65 7.66 -5.01
C VAL A 65 -10.03 7.48 -5.64
N ALA A 66 -10.13 7.68 -6.96
CA ALA A 66 -11.40 7.67 -7.70
C ALA A 66 -11.89 6.23 -8.00
N GLY A 67 -11.97 5.40 -6.97
CA GLY A 67 -12.39 4.01 -7.11
C GLY A 67 -11.31 3.08 -7.64
N ALA A 68 -11.71 1.84 -7.94
CA ALA A 68 -10.81 0.80 -8.44
C ALA A 68 -10.27 1.07 -9.86
N ASP A 69 -10.99 1.88 -10.63
CA ASP A 69 -10.65 2.25 -12.01
C ASP A 69 -9.84 3.56 -12.09
N ASP A 70 -9.42 4.12 -10.96
CA ASP A 70 -8.56 5.31 -10.94
C ASP A 70 -7.29 5.04 -11.78
N PRO A 71 -7.06 5.81 -12.88
CA PRO A 71 -5.97 5.54 -13.81
C PRO A 71 -4.57 5.69 -13.17
N ARG A 72 -4.48 6.38 -12.02
CA ARG A 72 -3.23 6.58 -11.29
C ARG A 72 -2.78 5.32 -10.56
N LEU A 73 -3.69 4.40 -10.24
CA LEU A 73 -3.39 3.17 -9.49
C LEU A 73 -2.48 2.22 -10.26
N GLY A 74 -2.75 2.01 -11.55
CA GLY A 74 -2.13 0.92 -12.29
C GLY A 74 -2.41 -0.44 -11.64
N ASN A 75 -1.41 -1.30 -11.59
CA ASN A 75 -1.46 -2.52 -10.78
C ASN A 75 -1.16 -2.19 -9.31
N VAL A 76 -1.83 -2.85 -8.39
CA VAL A 76 -1.59 -2.73 -6.93
C VAL A 76 -1.45 -4.14 -6.37
N ASP A 77 -0.34 -4.42 -5.71
CA ASP A 77 -0.07 -5.74 -5.12
C ASP A 77 -0.52 -5.81 -3.66
N VAL A 78 -0.42 -4.68 -2.95
CA VAL A 78 -0.73 -4.59 -1.52
C VAL A 78 -1.45 -3.29 -1.20
N LEU A 79 -2.49 -3.40 -0.36
CA LEU A 79 -3.09 -2.27 0.34
C LEU A 79 -2.73 -2.35 1.83
N LEU A 80 -2.29 -1.22 2.38
CA LEU A 80 -2.09 -1.01 3.81
C LEU A 80 -3.18 -0.10 4.33
N VAL A 81 -3.73 -0.41 5.50
CA VAL A 81 -4.78 0.39 6.14
C VAL A 81 -4.35 0.73 7.55
N SER A 82 -4.24 2.01 7.85
CA SER A 82 -3.87 2.48 9.19
C SER A 82 -4.96 2.21 10.21
N HIS A 83 -6.22 2.56 9.89
CA HIS A 83 -7.39 2.37 10.76
C HIS A 83 -8.72 2.49 9.98
N MET A 84 -9.83 2.24 10.67
CA MET A 84 -11.15 2.04 10.06
C MET A 84 -12.00 3.29 9.86
N HIS A 85 -11.41 4.50 9.95
CA HIS A 85 -12.17 5.71 9.62
C HIS A 85 -12.44 5.84 8.12
N GLY A 86 -13.59 6.45 7.79
CA GLY A 86 -14.08 6.52 6.42
C GLY A 86 -13.16 7.25 5.44
N ASP A 87 -12.40 8.24 5.91
CA ASP A 87 -11.42 8.97 5.11
C ASP A 87 -10.10 8.19 4.86
N HIS A 88 -9.88 7.06 5.56
CA HIS A 88 -8.74 6.15 5.37
C HIS A 88 -9.11 4.89 4.58
N VAL A 89 -10.21 4.22 4.92
CA VAL A 89 -10.68 3.04 4.16
C VAL A 89 -11.45 3.41 2.90
N GLY A 90 -11.92 4.67 2.80
CA GLY A 90 -12.71 5.19 1.69
C GLY A 90 -14.16 4.70 1.69
N ASP A 91 -15.04 5.31 2.52
CA ASP A 91 -16.49 5.07 2.49
C ASP A 91 -17.15 5.68 1.23
N ARG A 92 -16.50 6.67 0.65
CA ARG A 92 -16.83 7.40 -0.59
C ARG A 92 -15.55 7.65 -1.37
N HIS A 93 -15.69 8.12 -2.61
CA HIS A 93 -14.55 8.53 -3.41
C HIS A 93 -14.92 9.62 -4.44
N LEU A 94 -13.89 10.17 -5.07
CA LEU A 94 -14.06 11.08 -6.19
C LEU A 94 -14.68 10.37 -7.40
N PRO A 95 -15.50 11.03 -8.23
CA PRO A 95 -15.94 10.48 -9.52
C PRO A 95 -14.79 10.36 -10.54
N ALA A 96 -13.78 11.23 -10.43
CA ALA A 96 -12.57 11.20 -11.24
C ALA A 96 -11.44 11.93 -10.51
N PRO A 97 -10.15 11.66 -10.82
CA PRO A 97 -9.04 12.47 -10.31
C PRO A 97 -9.25 13.96 -10.58
N GLY A 98 -8.94 14.80 -9.60
CA GLY A 98 -9.10 16.26 -9.72
C GLY A 98 -10.53 16.79 -9.59
N ALA A 99 -11.50 15.96 -9.19
CA ALA A 99 -12.87 16.41 -9.00
C ALA A 99 -13.02 17.27 -7.73
N GLY A 100 -13.65 18.44 -7.87
CA GLY A 100 -13.85 19.42 -6.81
C GLY A 100 -12.68 20.39 -6.67
N THR A 101 -12.36 20.78 -5.44
CA THR A 101 -11.22 21.64 -5.10
C THR A 101 -10.42 21.03 -3.95
N CYS A 102 -9.19 21.52 -3.70
CA CYS A 102 -8.35 21.07 -2.59
C CYS A 102 -9.05 21.21 -1.23
N ASP A 103 -9.77 22.31 -1.02
CA ASP A 103 -10.54 22.53 0.21
C ASP A 103 -11.87 21.76 0.26
N LYS A 104 -12.41 21.41 -0.91
CA LYS A 104 -13.70 20.74 -1.05
C LYS A 104 -13.65 19.72 -2.19
N PRO A 105 -12.97 18.58 -1.99
CA PRO A 105 -12.99 17.50 -2.97
C PRO A 105 -14.41 16.95 -3.17
N ASP A 106 -14.75 16.60 -4.41
CA ASP A 106 -16.05 16.00 -4.72
C ASP A 106 -16.04 14.51 -4.37
N VAL A 107 -16.38 14.18 -3.15
CA VAL A 107 -16.49 12.81 -2.66
C VAL A 107 -17.94 12.29 -2.72
N SER A 108 -18.62 12.51 -3.85
CA SER A 108 -20.04 12.20 -4.02
C SER A 108 -20.32 10.72 -4.30
N VAL A 109 -19.33 9.94 -4.78
CA VAL A 109 -19.51 8.54 -5.14
C VAL A 109 -19.41 7.65 -3.90
N GLY A 110 -20.45 6.90 -3.58
CA GLY A 110 -20.41 5.90 -2.52
C GLY A 110 -19.57 4.69 -2.93
N ALA A 111 -18.61 4.30 -2.08
CA ALA A 111 -17.79 3.13 -2.37
C ALA A 111 -18.59 1.81 -2.34
N THR A 112 -18.38 0.97 -3.32
CA THR A 112 -18.98 -0.36 -3.43
C THR A 112 -17.88 -1.42 -3.51
N PRO A 113 -17.80 -2.39 -2.58
CA PRO A 113 -18.77 -2.76 -1.51
C PRO A 113 -18.55 -2.03 -0.17
N LYS A 114 -18.81 -0.76 -0.10
CA LYS A 114 -18.77 0.14 1.06
C LYS A 114 -17.38 0.62 1.54
N THR A 115 -16.29 0.09 1.00
CA THR A 115 -14.95 0.66 1.20
C THR A 115 -14.16 0.65 -0.10
N ASN A 116 -13.53 1.77 -0.40
CA ASN A 116 -12.65 1.90 -1.57
C ASN A 116 -11.49 0.90 -1.50
N THR A 117 -10.95 0.66 -0.30
CA THR A 117 -9.93 -0.37 -0.02
C THR A 117 -10.36 -1.75 -0.52
N VAL A 118 -11.59 -2.20 -0.18
CA VAL A 118 -12.09 -3.52 -0.61
C VAL A 118 -12.37 -3.53 -2.12
N ALA A 119 -12.95 -2.45 -2.67
CA ALA A 119 -13.20 -2.34 -4.10
C ALA A 119 -11.91 -2.48 -4.93
N ILE A 120 -10.86 -1.78 -4.52
CA ILE A 120 -9.54 -1.85 -5.17
C ILE A 120 -8.93 -3.25 -5.00
N ALA A 121 -8.97 -3.83 -3.80
CA ALA A 121 -8.43 -5.15 -3.54
C ALA A 121 -9.11 -6.24 -4.41
N LEU A 122 -10.44 -6.17 -4.57
CA LEU A 122 -11.18 -7.10 -5.44
C LEU A 122 -10.80 -6.92 -6.92
N ALA A 123 -10.75 -5.68 -7.40
CA ALA A 123 -10.48 -5.39 -8.80
C ALA A 123 -9.02 -5.69 -9.22
N LYS A 124 -8.07 -5.59 -8.29
CA LYS A 124 -6.63 -5.80 -8.54
C LYS A 124 -6.11 -7.15 -8.06
N ASP A 125 -6.95 -7.98 -7.45
CA ASP A 125 -6.55 -9.20 -6.71
C ASP A 125 -5.43 -8.93 -5.69
N ALA A 126 -5.48 -7.74 -5.08
CA ALA A 126 -4.45 -7.25 -4.19
C ALA A 126 -4.63 -7.77 -2.75
N LYS A 127 -3.51 -7.91 -2.04
CA LYS A 127 -3.52 -8.27 -0.61
C LYS A 127 -3.83 -7.04 0.24
N ILE A 128 -4.66 -7.20 1.27
CA ILE A 128 -4.84 -6.20 2.33
C ILE A 128 -4.05 -6.66 3.54
N VAL A 129 -3.01 -5.93 3.90
CA VAL A 129 -2.14 -6.26 5.03
C VAL A 129 -2.41 -5.30 6.17
N THR A 130 -2.86 -5.83 7.30
CA THR A 130 -3.18 -5.04 8.50
C THR A 130 -2.80 -5.77 9.79
N GLY A 131 -2.68 -5.00 10.86
CA GLY A 131 -2.52 -5.53 12.22
C GLY A 131 -3.86 -5.70 12.94
N SER A 132 -3.79 -6.17 14.19
CA SER A 132 -4.90 -6.21 15.14
C SER A 132 -6.11 -7.03 14.67
N GLU A 133 -7.34 -6.50 14.78
CA GLU A 133 -8.60 -7.17 14.45
C GLU A 133 -9.13 -6.83 13.04
N MET A 134 -8.53 -5.87 12.36
CA MET A 134 -8.97 -5.42 11.03
C MET A 134 -8.98 -6.53 9.96
N PRO A 135 -8.04 -7.51 9.96
CA PRO A 135 -8.03 -8.56 8.94
C PRO A 135 -9.32 -9.39 8.90
N LYS A 136 -9.96 -9.60 10.04
CA LYS A 136 -11.24 -10.34 10.11
C LYS A 136 -12.35 -9.61 9.35
N PHE A 137 -12.42 -8.30 9.51
CA PHE A 137 -13.38 -7.47 8.77
C PHE A 137 -13.14 -7.55 7.26
N PHE A 138 -11.89 -7.31 6.81
CA PHE A 138 -11.57 -7.32 5.39
C PHE A 138 -11.75 -8.71 4.75
N SER A 139 -11.38 -9.79 5.44
CA SER A 139 -11.61 -11.17 4.99
C SER A 139 -13.09 -11.42 4.66
N GLY A 140 -13.98 -11.05 5.58
CA GLY A 140 -15.42 -11.19 5.34
C GLY A 140 -15.96 -10.31 4.21
N LYS A 141 -15.38 -9.11 4.00
CA LYS A 141 -15.79 -8.24 2.89
C LYS A 141 -15.27 -8.71 1.53
N LEU A 142 -14.07 -9.26 1.47
CA LEU A 142 -13.52 -9.87 0.26
C LEU A 142 -14.35 -11.09 -0.16
N GLU A 143 -14.65 -11.99 0.78
CA GLU A 143 -15.49 -13.17 0.55
C GLU A 143 -16.88 -12.77 0.04
N ALA A 144 -17.54 -11.82 0.70
CA ALA A 144 -18.86 -11.32 0.29
C ALA A 144 -18.84 -10.65 -1.09
N GLY A 145 -17.69 -10.12 -1.53
CA GLY A 145 -17.46 -9.55 -2.86
C GLY A 145 -17.03 -10.57 -3.92
N GLY A 146 -16.91 -11.86 -3.58
CA GLY A 146 -16.48 -12.92 -4.49
C GLY A 146 -14.96 -13.04 -4.66
N GLY A 147 -14.18 -12.35 -3.85
CA GLY A 147 -12.71 -12.46 -3.82
C GLY A 147 -12.20 -13.53 -2.84
N ASP A 148 -10.89 -13.76 -2.84
CA ASP A 148 -10.25 -14.67 -1.90
C ASP A 148 -10.12 -14.02 -0.50
N PRO A 149 -10.79 -14.56 0.54
CA PRO A 149 -10.68 -14.06 1.91
C PRO A 149 -9.23 -14.13 2.46
N LYS A 150 -8.36 -14.99 1.90
CA LYS A 150 -6.93 -15.10 2.27
C LYS A 150 -6.11 -13.90 1.82
N ASN A 151 -6.62 -13.08 0.90
CA ASN A 151 -5.98 -11.81 0.54
C ASN A 151 -6.05 -10.79 1.69
N SER A 152 -6.90 -10.98 2.70
CA SER A 152 -6.82 -10.24 3.96
C SER A 152 -5.84 -10.92 4.91
N GLN A 153 -4.72 -10.26 5.19
CA GLN A 153 -3.56 -10.85 5.85
C GLN A 153 -3.23 -10.14 7.17
N LEU A 154 -3.24 -10.93 8.26
CA LEU A 154 -2.79 -10.46 9.55
C LEU A 154 -1.26 -10.45 9.61
N VAL A 155 -0.70 -9.30 9.98
CA VAL A 155 0.67 -9.19 10.50
C VAL A 155 0.59 -8.65 11.92
N ARG A 156 0.97 -9.47 12.91
CA ARG A 156 0.94 -9.06 14.32
C ARG A 156 1.97 -7.98 14.58
N PHE A 157 1.69 -7.08 15.50
CA PHE A 157 2.62 -6.00 15.85
C PHE A 157 3.99 -6.54 16.25
N GLY A 158 5.03 -5.99 15.65
CA GLY A 158 6.41 -6.45 15.76
C GLY A 158 6.80 -7.59 14.81
N ALA A 159 5.82 -8.21 14.12
CA ALA A 159 6.09 -9.20 13.08
C ALA A 159 6.19 -8.54 11.70
N SER A 160 6.76 -9.29 10.75
CA SER A 160 6.96 -8.83 9.38
C SER A 160 6.41 -9.83 8.37
N ARG A 161 6.07 -9.34 7.19
CA ARG A 161 5.68 -10.12 6.02
C ARG A 161 6.30 -9.52 4.77
N THR A 162 6.78 -10.37 3.88
CA THR A 162 7.32 -9.94 2.58
C THR A 162 6.31 -10.18 1.47
N VAL A 163 6.15 -9.21 0.58
CA VAL A 163 5.38 -9.29 -0.67
C VAL A 163 6.25 -8.68 -1.77
N GLY A 164 6.52 -9.45 -2.84
CA GLY A 164 7.56 -9.05 -3.79
C GLY A 164 8.89 -8.83 -3.08
N GLY A 165 9.59 -7.77 -3.38
CA GLY A 165 10.83 -7.36 -2.70
C GLY A 165 10.62 -6.52 -1.45
N VAL A 166 9.36 -6.25 -1.04
CA VAL A 166 9.06 -5.34 0.06
C VAL A 166 8.70 -6.10 1.33
N THR A 167 9.34 -5.73 2.44
CA THR A 167 9.03 -6.26 3.78
C THR A 167 8.20 -5.25 4.56
N LEU A 168 7.03 -5.70 5.03
CA LEU A 168 6.05 -4.93 5.79
C LEU A 168 6.09 -5.37 7.25
N THR A 169 6.49 -4.48 8.15
CA THR A 169 6.46 -4.71 9.59
C THR A 169 5.39 -3.83 10.21
N THR A 170 4.49 -4.41 11.00
CA THR A 170 3.44 -3.65 11.66
C THR A 170 3.84 -3.26 13.09
N VAL A 171 3.42 -2.06 13.49
CA VAL A 171 3.58 -1.52 14.85
C VAL A 171 2.25 -0.90 15.30
N PRO A 172 1.97 -0.82 16.61
CA PRO A 172 0.78 -0.10 17.07
C PRO A 172 0.93 1.40 16.81
N ALA A 173 -0.17 2.05 16.45
CA ALA A 173 -0.26 3.51 16.35
C ALA A 173 -1.26 4.06 17.38
N ALA A 174 -1.14 5.34 17.71
CA ALA A 174 -1.97 6.00 18.70
C ALA A 174 -3.11 6.78 18.03
N HIS A 175 -4.24 6.14 17.82
CA HIS A 175 -5.46 6.76 17.29
C HIS A 175 -6.69 5.93 17.73
N SER A 176 -7.90 6.46 17.53
CA SER A 176 -9.13 5.67 17.65
C SER A 176 -9.29 4.77 16.44
N ASN A 177 -9.85 3.57 16.65
CA ASN A 177 -10.05 2.59 15.58
C ASN A 177 -11.34 1.79 15.80
N GLY A 178 -12.47 2.41 15.43
CA GLY A 178 -13.78 1.78 15.51
C GLY A 178 -14.37 1.53 14.12
N ILE A 179 -15.05 0.39 13.94
CA ILE A 179 -15.78 0.07 12.72
C ILE A 179 -17.18 0.65 12.84
N ALA A 180 -17.49 1.67 12.06
CA ALA A 180 -18.83 2.27 12.04
C ALA A 180 -19.89 1.29 11.50
N GLY A 181 -21.11 1.39 11.99
CA GLY A 181 -22.19 0.48 11.65
C GLY A 181 -22.52 0.43 10.15
N ASN A 182 -22.32 1.53 9.41
CA ASN A 182 -22.49 1.57 7.95
C ASN A 182 -21.53 0.65 7.19
N PHE A 183 -20.32 0.40 7.70
CA PHE A 183 -19.38 -0.58 7.12
C PHE A 183 -19.81 -2.04 7.42
N ILE A 184 -20.38 -2.27 8.60
CA ILE A 184 -20.87 -3.59 9.01
C ILE A 184 -22.11 -3.95 8.20
N GLY A 185 -23.09 -3.03 8.17
CA GLY A 185 -24.37 -3.23 7.49
C GLY A 185 -25.33 -4.15 8.23
N GLY A 186 -26.54 -4.34 7.66
CA GLY A 186 -27.60 -5.14 8.25
C GLY A 186 -28.04 -4.65 9.64
N ARG A 187 -28.84 -5.47 10.33
CA ARG A 187 -29.43 -5.10 11.63
C ARG A 187 -28.39 -4.71 12.69
N LEU A 188 -27.24 -5.39 12.72
CA LEU A 188 -26.18 -5.07 13.68
C LEU A 188 -25.62 -3.66 13.43
N GLY A 189 -25.36 -3.32 12.15
CA GLY A 189 -24.89 -1.99 11.78
C GLY A 189 -25.90 -0.89 12.13
N GLU A 190 -27.18 -1.13 11.89
CA GLU A 190 -28.26 -0.21 12.26
C GLU A 190 -28.34 0.01 13.77
N MET A 191 -28.22 -1.06 14.57
CA MET A 191 -28.21 -0.96 16.03
C MET A 191 -27.02 -0.19 16.55
N LEU A 192 -25.81 -0.40 16.02
CA LEU A 192 -24.62 0.33 16.40
C LEU A 192 -24.76 1.83 16.09
N ASN A 193 -25.26 2.16 14.90
CA ASN A 193 -25.51 3.56 14.52
C ASN A 193 -26.56 4.23 15.41
N ALA A 194 -27.67 3.54 15.71
CA ALA A 194 -28.69 4.04 16.58
C ALA A 194 -28.23 4.26 18.03
N ALA A 195 -27.30 3.43 18.49
CA ALA A 195 -26.67 3.54 19.82
C ALA A 195 -25.54 4.56 19.87
N GLY A 196 -25.07 5.09 18.72
CA GLY A 196 -23.94 6.02 18.64
C GLY A 196 -22.59 5.39 19.00
N VAL A 197 -22.46 4.07 18.80
CA VAL A 197 -21.23 3.31 19.11
C VAL A 197 -20.66 2.62 17.87
N THR A 198 -19.39 2.25 17.94
CA THR A 198 -18.69 1.52 16.88
C THR A 198 -18.28 0.13 17.37
N ALA A 199 -18.13 -0.82 16.45
CA ALA A 199 -17.50 -2.09 16.77
C ALA A 199 -16.00 -1.93 16.94
N TYR A 200 -15.40 -2.79 17.77
CA TYR A 200 -13.96 -2.79 18.01
C TYR A 200 -13.19 -3.30 16.80
N ALA A 201 -12.16 -2.56 16.37
CA ALA A 201 -11.25 -2.94 15.28
C ALA A 201 -9.81 -3.20 15.77
N GLY A 202 -9.60 -3.16 17.08
CA GLY A 202 -8.25 -3.21 17.68
C GLY A 202 -7.50 -1.88 17.60
N PRO A 203 -6.24 -1.84 18.06
CA PRO A 203 -5.39 -0.67 17.89
C PRO A 203 -5.14 -0.36 16.41
N PRO A 204 -4.99 0.92 16.04
CA PRO A 204 -4.54 1.31 14.69
C PRO A 204 -3.17 0.72 14.35
N THR A 205 -2.90 0.59 13.07
CA THR A 205 -1.67 -0.03 12.56
C THR A 205 -0.76 1.02 11.94
N GLY A 206 0.44 1.14 12.48
CA GLY A 206 1.57 1.79 11.81
C GLY A 206 2.39 0.75 11.03
N TYR A 207 3.19 1.20 10.08
CA TYR A 207 4.00 0.34 9.22
C TYR A 207 5.43 0.83 9.11
N LEU A 208 6.37 -0.10 9.19
CA LEU A 208 7.72 0.06 8.64
C LEU A 208 7.73 -0.69 7.31
N VAL A 209 7.88 0.05 6.23
CA VAL A 209 7.95 -0.47 4.86
C VAL A 209 9.41 -0.48 4.43
N THR A 210 10.01 -1.66 4.35
CA THR A 210 11.40 -1.85 3.91
C THR A 210 11.39 -2.29 2.45
N PHE A 211 11.92 -1.45 1.58
CA PHE A 211 11.99 -1.68 0.14
C PHE A 211 13.19 -2.53 -0.26
N SER A 212 13.16 -3.12 -1.46
CA SER A 212 14.22 -4.00 -2.00
C SER A 212 15.60 -3.35 -2.05
N ASN A 213 15.65 -2.01 -2.18
CA ASN A 213 16.89 -1.23 -2.16
C ASN A 213 17.38 -0.84 -0.75
N GLY A 214 16.77 -1.37 0.31
CA GLY A 214 17.12 -1.10 1.70
C GLY A 214 16.57 0.21 2.27
N ARG A 215 15.80 1.00 1.51
CA ARG A 215 15.10 2.17 2.05
C ARG A 215 13.97 1.73 2.96
N VAL A 216 13.76 2.51 4.04
CA VAL A 216 12.68 2.27 5.01
C VAL A 216 11.83 3.51 5.13
N VAL A 217 10.52 3.34 5.10
CA VAL A 217 9.53 4.40 5.35
C VAL A 217 8.66 3.97 6.54
N TYR A 218 8.44 4.89 7.46
CA TYR A 218 7.46 4.74 8.54
C TYR A 218 6.16 5.46 8.18
N LEU A 219 5.04 4.75 8.33
CA LEU A 219 3.68 5.24 8.10
C LEU A 219 2.86 5.04 9.37
N SER A 220 2.15 6.09 9.85
CA SER A 220 1.24 6.00 11.00
C SER A 220 0.08 6.98 10.88
#